data_6282325e2ed4a098aa1a5f0a8313339f
#
_entry.id   6282325e2ed4a098aa1a5f0a8313339f
#
_cell.length_a   1.000
_cell.length_b   1.000
_cell.length_c   1.000
_cell.angle_alpha   90.00
_cell.angle_beta   90.00
_cell.angle_gamma   90.00
#
_symmetry.space_group_name_H-M   'P 1'
#
loop_
_entity.id
_entity.type
_entity.pdbx_description
1 polymer ?
#
loop_
_entity_poly.entity_id
_entity_poly.type
_entity_poly.pdbx_seq_one_letter_code
_entity_poly.pdbx_strand_id
1 'polypeptide(L)'
;MRKTLLFDLDGTLLNTLEDLRDSTNFALRTYGYPERSLEEVRRFVGNGLKMLLTRAVPQGSSEAEIERALACMKARYCENYHNKTVPYPGIPELLQRLQQAGFRMAIVSNKADPAVQLIRTLYFDGIIDVAVGESPACSKKPAPDMVLAALQRLGSTADDVIYLGDSEVDLQTARNSGLPCATVGWGFRTEAELRAAGAQTIYHSPEALGKALLNGSIQ
;
A
#
# COMPACT_ATOMS: atom_id res chain seq x y z
N MET A 1 16.92 -12.42 15.06
CA MET A 1 15.71 -11.53 15.00
C MET A 1 15.79 -10.79 13.68
N ARG A 2 14.72 -10.84 12.89
CA ARG A 2 14.62 -10.09 11.63
C ARG A 2 14.64 -8.59 11.91
N LYS A 3 15.42 -7.83 11.16
CA LYS A 3 15.68 -6.39 11.36
C LYS A 3 15.34 -5.54 10.13
N THR A 4 14.78 -6.15 9.09
CA THR A 4 14.35 -5.45 7.88
C THR A 4 12.84 -5.57 7.72
N LEU A 5 12.17 -4.44 7.47
CA LEU A 5 10.72 -4.36 7.34
C LEU A 5 10.38 -3.75 5.98
N LEU A 6 9.52 -4.43 5.23
CA LEU A 6 8.96 -3.93 3.98
C LEU A 6 7.48 -3.62 4.19
N PHE A 7 7.12 -2.36 4.10
CA PHE A 7 5.75 -1.89 4.31
C PHE A 7 5.04 -1.66 2.97
N ASP A 8 3.80 -2.12 2.85
CA ASP A 8 2.90 -1.48 1.92
C ASP A 8 2.60 -0.04 2.36
N LEU A 9 2.09 0.77 1.45
CA LEU A 9 1.83 2.20 1.67
C LEU A 9 0.35 2.47 1.94
N ASP A 10 -0.49 2.25 0.91
CA ASP A 10 -1.90 2.65 0.89
C ASP A 10 -2.75 1.65 1.70
N GLY A 11 -3.26 2.04 2.85
CA GLY A 11 -3.98 1.15 3.79
C GLY A 11 -3.09 0.58 4.90
N THR A 12 -1.78 0.70 4.79
CA THR A 12 -0.83 0.19 5.79
C THR A 12 -0.16 1.32 6.57
N LEU A 13 0.58 2.19 5.90
CA LEU A 13 1.21 3.37 6.51
C LEU A 13 0.31 4.60 6.45
N LEU A 14 -0.39 4.80 5.32
CA LEU A 14 -1.22 5.96 5.04
C LEU A 14 -2.67 5.59 4.75
N ASN A 15 -3.58 6.37 5.32
CA ASN A 15 -4.97 6.39 4.87
C ASN A 15 -5.10 7.34 3.66
N THR A 16 -5.12 6.77 2.48
CA THR A 16 -5.19 7.49 1.20
C THR A 16 -6.58 7.45 0.57
N LEU A 17 -7.56 6.88 1.27
CA LEU A 17 -8.85 6.48 0.69
C LEU A 17 -9.67 7.67 0.20
N GLU A 18 -9.65 8.79 0.94
CA GLU A 18 -10.45 9.96 0.57
C GLU A 18 -9.92 10.65 -0.70
N ASP A 19 -8.61 10.78 -0.85
CA ASP A 19 -8.01 11.37 -2.06
C ASP A 19 -8.23 10.46 -3.28
N LEU A 20 -8.18 9.14 -3.08
CA LEU A 20 -8.52 8.17 -4.13
C LEU A 20 -9.99 8.28 -4.54
N ARG A 21 -10.93 8.37 -3.56
CA ARG A 21 -12.36 8.56 -3.85
C ARG A 21 -12.60 9.86 -4.59
N ASP A 22 -12.04 10.96 -4.12
CA ASP A 22 -12.27 12.27 -4.70
C ASP A 22 -11.76 12.35 -6.14
N SER A 23 -10.60 11.74 -6.42
CA SER A 23 -10.04 11.67 -7.78
C SER A 23 -10.82 10.72 -8.68
N THR A 24 -11.30 9.59 -8.14
CA THR A 24 -12.19 8.67 -8.86
C THR A 24 -13.49 9.37 -9.23
N ASN A 25 -14.16 10.01 -8.26
CA ASN A 25 -15.44 10.69 -8.48
C ASN A 25 -15.29 11.91 -9.39
N PHE A 26 -14.15 12.60 -9.37
CA PHE A 26 -13.87 13.64 -10.35
C PHE A 26 -13.90 13.09 -11.79
N ALA A 27 -13.23 11.97 -12.03
CA ALA A 27 -13.23 11.34 -13.35
C ALA A 27 -14.62 10.82 -13.73
N LEU A 28 -15.33 10.17 -12.81
CA LEU A 28 -16.69 9.67 -13.05
C LEU A 28 -17.65 10.81 -13.44
N ARG A 29 -17.66 11.91 -12.69
CA ARG A 29 -18.49 13.10 -13.03
C ARG A 29 -18.13 13.69 -14.40
N THR A 30 -16.84 13.76 -14.72
CA THR A 30 -16.38 14.32 -16.01
C THR A 30 -16.96 13.56 -17.20
N TYR A 31 -17.20 12.27 -17.05
CA TYR A 31 -17.77 11.40 -18.10
C TYR A 31 -19.26 11.08 -17.89
N GLY A 32 -19.94 11.75 -16.96
CA GLY A 32 -21.36 11.54 -16.70
C GLY A 32 -21.71 10.22 -16.04
N TYR A 33 -20.73 9.57 -15.36
CA TYR A 33 -20.94 8.34 -14.63
C TYR A 33 -21.37 8.59 -13.18
N PRO A 34 -22.10 7.63 -12.55
CA PRO A 34 -22.47 7.72 -11.14
C PRO A 34 -21.24 7.76 -10.24
N GLU A 35 -21.25 8.61 -9.22
CA GLU A 35 -20.20 8.66 -8.20
C GLU A 35 -20.23 7.41 -7.31
N ARG A 36 -19.09 7.09 -6.71
CA ARG A 36 -18.91 5.98 -5.78
C ARG A 36 -18.76 6.49 -4.35
N SER A 37 -19.38 5.78 -3.43
CA SER A 37 -19.21 5.99 -2.00
C SER A 37 -17.78 5.65 -1.56
N LEU A 38 -17.39 6.12 -0.38
CA LEU A 38 -16.08 5.79 0.22
C LEU A 38 -15.92 4.28 0.39
N GLU A 39 -17.00 3.59 0.80
CA GLU A 39 -17.01 2.15 1.03
C GLU A 39 -16.85 1.34 -0.28
N GLU A 40 -17.47 1.80 -1.38
CA GLU A 40 -17.26 1.18 -2.69
C GLU A 40 -15.80 1.35 -3.15
N VAL A 41 -15.26 2.57 -3.04
CA VAL A 41 -13.86 2.84 -3.42
C VAL A 41 -12.91 2.02 -2.57
N ARG A 42 -13.15 1.88 -1.26
CA ARG A 42 -12.37 1.02 -0.36
C ARG A 42 -12.27 -0.42 -0.89
N ARG A 43 -13.39 -0.99 -1.37
CA ARG A 43 -13.40 -2.35 -1.95
C ARG A 43 -12.69 -2.43 -3.30
N PHE A 44 -12.61 -1.34 -4.05
CA PHE A 44 -12.00 -1.32 -5.37
C PHE A 44 -10.47 -1.16 -5.34
N VAL A 45 -9.91 -0.62 -4.26
CA VAL A 45 -8.46 -0.39 -4.10
C VAL A 45 -7.70 -1.71 -3.95
N GLY A 46 -6.40 -1.70 -4.29
CA GLY A 46 -5.45 -2.79 -4.03
C GLY A 46 -4.62 -3.20 -5.24
N ASN A 47 -5.15 -3.06 -6.46
CA ASN A 47 -4.49 -3.52 -7.69
C ASN A 47 -4.09 -2.36 -8.64
N GLY A 48 -3.82 -1.17 -8.09
CA GLY A 48 -3.47 0.05 -8.83
C GLY A 48 -4.69 0.80 -9.40
N LEU A 49 -4.44 2.02 -9.88
CA LEU A 49 -5.50 2.96 -10.29
C LEU A 49 -6.35 2.46 -11.48
N LYS A 50 -5.76 1.71 -12.43
CA LYS A 50 -6.52 1.16 -13.56
C LYS A 50 -7.61 0.21 -13.07
N MET A 51 -7.26 -0.72 -12.18
CA MET A 51 -8.23 -1.68 -11.67
C MET A 51 -9.29 -1.02 -10.77
N LEU A 52 -8.90 -0.04 -9.95
CA LEU A 52 -9.84 0.76 -9.18
C LEU A 52 -10.88 1.39 -10.10
N LEU A 53 -10.44 2.09 -11.16
CA LEU A 53 -11.35 2.77 -12.08
C LEU A 53 -12.20 1.79 -12.90
N THR A 54 -11.62 0.67 -13.36
CA THR A 54 -12.36 -0.39 -14.06
C THR A 54 -13.55 -0.90 -13.22
N ARG A 55 -13.35 -1.02 -11.92
CA ARG A 55 -14.42 -1.42 -10.98
C ARG A 55 -15.40 -0.29 -10.68
N ALA A 56 -14.98 0.97 -10.82
CA ALA A 56 -15.79 2.15 -10.51
C ALA A 56 -16.72 2.57 -11.65
N VAL A 57 -16.33 2.41 -12.91
CA VAL A 57 -17.16 2.75 -14.07
C VAL A 57 -18.38 1.82 -14.19
N PRO A 58 -19.43 2.21 -14.95
CA PRO A 58 -20.57 1.33 -15.21
C PRO A 58 -20.15 0.03 -15.89
N GLN A 59 -20.85 -1.06 -15.56
CA GLN A 59 -20.65 -2.35 -16.21
C GLN A 59 -20.92 -2.24 -17.71
N GLY A 60 -20.03 -2.81 -18.54
CA GLY A 60 -20.14 -2.73 -20.00
C GLY A 60 -19.42 -1.55 -20.62
N SER A 61 -18.76 -0.69 -19.84
CA SER A 61 -17.88 0.36 -20.39
C SER A 61 -16.77 -0.26 -21.23
N SER A 62 -16.52 0.30 -22.41
CA SER A 62 -15.46 -0.13 -23.30
C SER A 62 -14.07 0.20 -22.74
N GLU A 63 -13.04 -0.52 -23.18
CA GLU A 63 -11.64 -0.25 -22.80
C GLU A 63 -11.24 1.21 -23.11
N ALA A 64 -11.71 1.77 -24.24
CA ALA A 64 -11.44 3.15 -24.61
C ALA A 64 -12.07 4.18 -23.64
N GLU A 65 -13.25 3.90 -23.12
CA GLU A 65 -13.89 4.73 -22.11
C GLU A 65 -13.15 4.65 -20.76
N ILE A 66 -12.76 3.43 -20.36
CA ILE A 66 -11.97 3.19 -19.15
C ILE A 66 -10.63 3.96 -19.22
N GLU A 67 -9.91 3.86 -20.34
CA GLU A 67 -8.61 4.53 -20.50
C GLU A 67 -8.73 6.06 -20.47
N ARG A 68 -9.78 6.63 -21.08
CA ARG A 68 -10.00 8.09 -21.01
C ARG A 68 -10.32 8.55 -19.58
N ALA A 69 -11.18 7.83 -18.89
CA ALA A 69 -11.52 8.15 -17.50
C ALA A 69 -10.31 7.93 -16.57
N LEU A 70 -9.49 6.91 -16.84
CA LEU A 70 -8.24 6.66 -16.11
C LEU A 70 -7.22 7.80 -16.28
N ALA A 71 -7.06 8.31 -17.50
CA ALA A 71 -6.18 9.44 -17.74
C ALA A 71 -6.62 10.68 -16.96
N CYS A 72 -7.96 10.96 -16.95
CA CYS A 72 -8.55 12.04 -16.16
C CYS A 72 -8.32 11.85 -14.64
N MET A 73 -8.58 10.64 -14.13
CA MET A 73 -8.33 10.30 -12.73
C MET A 73 -6.87 10.46 -12.35
N LYS A 74 -5.94 9.96 -13.18
CA LYS A 74 -4.50 10.06 -12.93
C LYS A 74 -4.04 11.52 -12.85
N ALA A 75 -4.44 12.35 -13.81
CA ALA A 75 -4.12 13.78 -13.82
C ALA A 75 -4.60 14.46 -12.53
N ARG A 76 -5.85 14.23 -12.14
CA ARG A 76 -6.42 14.76 -10.90
C ARG A 76 -5.68 14.26 -9.67
N TYR A 77 -5.40 12.97 -9.60
CA TYR A 77 -4.73 12.35 -8.45
C TYR A 77 -3.29 12.85 -8.28
N CYS A 78 -2.54 13.04 -9.37
CA CYS A 78 -1.17 13.58 -9.31
C CYS A 78 -1.10 14.97 -8.64
N GLU A 79 -2.15 15.78 -8.73
CA GLU A 79 -2.20 17.09 -8.11
C GLU A 79 -2.77 17.08 -6.68
N ASN A 80 -3.50 16.02 -6.30
CA ASN A 80 -4.34 16.01 -5.11
C ASN A 80 -4.11 14.80 -4.18
N TYR A 81 -3.07 14.00 -4.37
CA TYR A 81 -2.84 12.72 -3.66
C TYR A 81 -2.48 12.87 -2.18
N HIS A 82 -2.33 14.08 -1.68
CA HIS A 82 -1.92 14.38 -0.31
C HIS A 82 -2.81 15.42 0.39
N ASN A 83 -3.98 15.73 -0.17
CA ASN A 83 -4.89 16.74 0.40
C ASN A 83 -5.56 16.26 1.69
N LYS A 84 -5.93 14.97 1.74
CA LYS A 84 -6.58 14.31 2.87
C LYS A 84 -5.83 13.07 3.35
N THR A 85 -4.82 12.66 2.61
CA THR A 85 -3.95 11.54 2.96
C THR A 85 -3.20 11.88 4.24
N VAL A 86 -3.25 10.96 5.21
CA VAL A 86 -2.57 11.11 6.51
C VAL A 86 -2.01 9.75 6.97
N PRO A 87 -0.94 9.71 7.75
CA PRO A 87 -0.51 8.49 8.42
C PRO A 87 -1.62 7.95 9.34
N TYR A 88 -1.75 6.63 9.41
CA TYR A 88 -2.64 6.06 10.42
C TYR A 88 -2.16 6.42 11.83
N PRO A 89 -3.10 6.63 12.78
CA PRO A 89 -2.75 6.97 14.17
C PRO A 89 -1.77 5.94 14.76
N GLY A 90 -0.65 6.42 15.32
CA GLY A 90 0.39 5.59 15.92
C GLY A 90 1.47 5.08 14.94
N ILE A 91 1.33 5.30 13.62
CA ILE A 91 2.34 4.91 12.63
C ILE A 91 3.63 5.75 12.78
N PRO A 92 3.58 7.09 12.90
CA PRO A 92 4.81 7.88 13.07
C PRO A 92 5.62 7.43 14.30
N GLU A 93 4.96 7.21 15.42
CA GLU A 93 5.59 6.77 16.69
C GLU A 93 6.15 5.35 16.56
N LEU A 94 5.44 4.46 15.88
CA LEU A 94 5.91 3.10 15.60
C LEU A 94 7.21 3.13 14.78
N LEU A 95 7.22 3.86 13.68
CA LEU A 95 8.38 3.94 12.78
C LEU A 95 9.61 4.52 13.48
N GLN A 96 9.44 5.59 14.28
CA GLN A 96 10.53 6.16 15.09
C GLN A 96 11.11 5.15 16.08
N ARG A 97 10.25 4.40 16.79
CA ARG A 97 10.69 3.35 17.72
C ARG A 97 11.43 2.22 17.02
N LEU A 98 10.96 1.80 15.85
CA LEU A 98 11.62 0.77 15.05
C LEU A 98 12.99 1.25 14.54
N GLN A 99 13.08 2.49 14.08
CA GLN A 99 14.34 3.10 13.67
C GLN A 99 15.35 3.14 14.83
N GLN A 100 14.92 3.61 16.01
CA GLN A 100 15.76 3.63 17.22
C GLN A 100 16.22 2.24 17.66
N ALA A 101 15.40 1.21 17.40
CA ALA A 101 15.74 -0.19 17.66
C ALA A 101 16.62 -0.82 16.56
N GLY A 102 17.05 -0.03 15.56
CA GLY A 102 17.97 -0.45 14.50
C GLY A 102 17.31 -1.26 13.38
N PHE A 103 16.00 -1.13 13.18
CA PHE A 103 15.34 -1.72 12.02
C PHE A 103 15.62 -0.90 10.76
N ARG A 104 15.87 -1.60 9.64
CA ARG A 104 15.91 -1.03 8.30
C ARG A 104 14.53 -1.14 7.68
N MET A 105 14.06 -0.09 7.05
CA MET A 105 12.68 0.01 6.59
C MET A 105 12.62 0.44 5.12
N ALA A 106 11.70 -0.17 4.36
CA ALA A 106 11.39 0.29 3.01
C ALA A 106 9.88 0.25 2.75
N ILE A 107 9.45 1.06 1.79
CA ILE A 107 8.10 1.04 1.23
C ILE A 107 8.11 0.23 -0.07
N VAL A 108 7.09 -0.63 -0.26
CA VAL A 108 6.84 -1.40 -1.49
C VAL A 108 5.39 -1.25 -1.89
N SER A 109 5.08 -0.50 -2.95
CA SER A 109 3.70 -0.10 -3.27
C SER A 109 3.35 -0.24 -4.75
N ASN A 110 2.10 -0.63 -5.05
CA ASN A 110 1.52 -0.62 -6.41
C ASN A 110 1.20 0.79 -6.94
N LYS A 111 1.54 1.83 -6.18
CA LYS A 111 1.49 3.22 -6.64
C LYS A 111 2.68 3.51 -7.55
N ALA A 112 2.52 4.40 -8.53
CA ALA A 112 3.59 4.80 -9.44
C ALA A 112 4.84 5.30 -8.66
N ASP A 113 6.03 4.85 -9.04
CA ASP A 113 7.27 5.13 -8.30
C ASP A 113 7.52 6.61 -8.03
N PRO A 114 7.33 7.56 -8.98
CA PRO A 114 7.51 8.99 -8.68
C PRO A 114 6.60 9.49 -7.55
N ALA A 115 5.36 8.99 -7.47
CA ALA A 115 4.45 9.37 -6.40
C ALA A 115 4.85 8.75 -5.05
N VAL A 116 5.37 7.51 -5.06
CA VAL A 116 5.90 6.85 -3.84
C VAL A 116 7.09 7.64 -3.29
N GLN A 117 8.02 8.10 -4.16
CA GLN A 117 9.18 8.89 -3.73
C GLN A 117 8.76 10.23 -3.09
N LEU A 118 7.79 10.94 -3.71
CA LEU A 118 7.27 12.19 -3.16
C LEU A 118 6.59 11.98 -1.79
N ILE A 119 5.76 10.94 -1.67
CA ILE A 119 5.08 10.57 -0.42
C ILE A 119 6.10 10.19 0.65
N ARG A 120 7.12 9.39 0.31
CA ARG A 120 8.20 9.05 1.23
C ARG A 120 8.86 10.31 1.79
N THR A 121 9.21 11.26 0.92
CA THR A 121 9.83 12.52 1.34
C THR A 121 8.88 13.35 2.20
N LEU A 122 7.58 13.39 1.87
CA LEU A 122 6.60 14.21 2.58
C LEU A 122 6.30 13.70 4.00
N TYR A 123 6.19 12.37 4.18
CA TYR A 123 5.71 11.78 5.43
C TYR A 123 6.78 11.02 6.23
N PHE A 124 7.85 10.54 5.59
CA PHE A 124 8.78 9.57 6.17
C PHE A 124 10.25 9.93 5.95
N ASP A 125 10.54 11.20 5.63
CA ASP A 125 11.92 11.67 5.44
C ASP A 125 12.77 11.46 6.70
N GLY A 126 13.99 10.97 6.51
CA GLY A 126 14.90 10.64 7.61
C GLY A 126 14.49 9.39 8.44
N ILE A 127 13.35 8.73 8.11
CA ILE A 127 12.89 7.51 8.82
C ILE A 127 12.92 6.30 7.89
N ILE A 128 12.40 6.46 6.66
CA ILE A 128 12.41 5.40 5.63
C ILE A 128 13.21 5.91 4.44
N ASP A 129 14.39 5.32 4.21
CA ASP A 129 15.29 5.77 3.14
C ASP A 129 14.99 5.14 1.78
N VAL A 130 14.40 3.94 1.78
CA VAL A 130 14.13 3.17 0.56
C VAL A 130 12.63 3.11 0.30
N ALA A 131 12.25 3.44 -0.93
CA ALA A 131 10.89 3.22 -1.43
C ALA A 131 10.95 2.68 -2.86
N VAL A 132 10.01 1.80 -3.19
CA VAL A 132 9.89 1.19 -4.52
C VAL A 132 8.42 1.18 -4.90
N GLY A 133 8.12 1.85 -6.01
CA GLY A 133 6.80 1.88 -6.63
C GLY A 133 6.75 1.12 -7.95
N GLU A 134 5.54 1.04 -8.54
CA GLU A 134 5.33 0.49 -9.88
C GLU A 134 6.11 1.30 -10.91
N SER A 135 6.89 0.61 -11.75
CA SER A 135 7.64 1.22 -12.84
C SER A 135 7.85 0.20 -13.98
N PRO A 136 8.30 0.64 -15.17
CA PRO A 136 8.63 -0.31 -16.23
C PRO A 136 9.71 -1.34 -15.86
N ALA A 137 10.55 -1.03 -14.87
CA ALA A 137 11.63 -1.91 -14.39
C ALA A 137 11.19 -2.88 -13.29
N CYS A 138 10.02 -2.66 -12.68
CA CYS A 138 9.52 -3.48 -11.56
C CYS A 138 8.05 -3.78 -11.76
N SER A 139 7.71 -5.04 -11.95
CA SER A 139 6.33 -5.50 -12.02
C SER A 139 5.61 -5.22 -10.70
N LYS A 140 4.31 -4.86 -10.78
CA LYS A 140 3.52 -4.59 -9.58
C LYS A 140 3.24 -5.86 -8.75
N LYS A 141 2.98 -5.66 -7.48
CA LYS A 141 2.49 -6.71 -6.57
C LYS A 141 1.26 -7.41 -7.18
N PRO A 142 1.16 -8.73 -7.10
CA PRO A 142 1.91 -9.63 -6.22
C PRO A 142 3.22 -10.20 -6.82
N ALA A 143 3.76 -9.66 -7.93
CA ALA A 143 5.09 -10.03 -8.39
C ALA A 143 6.16 -9.63 -7.34
N PRO A 144 7.25 -10.43 -7.20
CA PRO A 144 8.28 -10.18 -6.19
C PRO A 144 9.26 -9.05 -6.56
N ASP A 145 9.19 -8.51 -7.77
CA ASP A 145 10.18 -7.60 -8.35
C ASP A 145 10.50 -6.40 -7.46
N MET A 146 9.46 -5.71 -6.96
CA MET A 146 9.65 -4.55 -6.08
C MET A 146 10.23 -4.94 -4.71
N VAL A 147 9.88 -6.11 -4.20
CA VAL A 147 10.47 -6.67 -2.97
C VAL A 147 11.96 -6.89 -3.17
N LEU A 148 12.35 -7.57 -4.25
CA LEU A 148 13.76 -7.84 -4.57
C LEU A 148 14.55 -6.55 -4.76
N ALA A 149 13.98 -5.55 -5.44
CA ALA A 149 14.60 -4.24 -5.59
C ALA A 149 14.78 -3.50 -4.24
N ALA A 150 13.79 -3.58 -3.35
CA ALA A 150 13.89 -3.01 -2.00
C ALA A 150 14.98 -3.70 -1.17
N LEU A 151 15.05 -5.02 -1.20
CA LEU A 151 16.09 -5.81 -0.51
C LEU A 151 17.48 -5.46 -0.99
N GLN A 152 17.67 -5.36 -2.30
CA GLN A 152 18.94 -4.97 -2.90
C GLN A 152 19.39 -3.58 -2.41
N ARG A 153 18.48 -2.60 -2.43
CA ARG A 153 18.76 -1.22 -1.98
C ARG A 153 19.07 -1.14 -0.48
N LEU A 154 18.42 -1.99 0.32
CA LEU A 154 18.69 -2.09 1.76
C LEU A 154 19.93 -2.92 2.10
N GLY A 155 20.50 -3.67 1.17
CA GLY A 155 21.54 -4.65 1.46
C GLY A 155 21.06 -5.76 2.40
N SER A 156 19.82 -6.22 2.25
CA SER A 156 19.17 -7.24 3.09
C SER A 156 18.92 -8.52 2.30
N THR A 157 18.78 -9.63 3.03
CA THR A 157 18.37 -10.93 2.47
C THR A 157 16.99 -11.33 3.00
N ALA A 158 16.33 -12.26 2.32
CA ALA A 158 14.98 -12.71 2.69
C ALA A 158 14.88 -13.24 4.15
N ASP A 159 15.94 -13.82 4.67
CA ASP A 159 15.98 -14.39 6.03
C ASP A 159 15.83 -13.32 7.13
N ASP A 160 16.18 -12.08 6.83
CA ASP A 160 16.14 -10.94 7.77
C ASP A 160 14.91 -10.07 7.63
N VAL A 161 13.90 -10.47 6.84
CA VAL A 161 12.81 -9.60 6.41
C VAL A 161 11.45 -10.05 6.91
N ILE A 162 10.60 -9.07 7.27
CA ILE A 162 9.15 -9.23 7.46
C ILE A 162 8.46 -8.25 6.50
N TYR A 163 7.48 -8.74 5.75
CA TYR A 163 6.59 -7.94 4.93
C TYR A 163 5.35 -7.52 5.73
N LEU A 164 4.88 -6.29 5.56
CA LEU A 164 3.73 -5.73 6.27
C LEU A 164 2.71 -5.14 5.29
N GLY A 165 1.45 -5.55 5.41
CA GLY A 165 0.40 -5.07 4.52
C GLY A 165 -1.00 -5.36 5.04
N ASP A 166 -2.01 -4.75 4.39
CA ASP A 166 -3.41 -4.79 4.81
C ASP A 166 -4.33 -5.54 3.83
N SER A 167 -3.77 -6.22 2.82
CA SER A 167 -4.57 -6.80 1.74
C SER A 167 -4.14 -8.21 1.32
N GLU A 168 -5.02 -8.86 0.55
CA GLU A 168 -4.74 -10.14 -0.12
C GLU A 168 -3.53 -10.05 -1.07
N VAL A 169 -3.31 -8.87 -1.65
CA VAL A 169 -2.17 -8.61 -2.55
C VAL A 169 -0.86 -8.68 -1.77
N ASP A 170 -0.83 -8.16 -0.56
CA ASP A 170 0.35 -8.16 0.32
C ASP A 170 0.69 -9.56 0.80
N LEU A 171 -0.33 -10.33 1.23
CA LEU A 171 -0.17 -11.73 1.59
C LEU A 171 0.41 -12.54 0.43
N GLN A 172 -0.10 -12.33 -0.78
CA GLN A 172 0.41 -13.03 -1.96
C GLN A 172 1.81 -12.56 -2.36
N THR A 173 2.11 -11.25 -2.21
CA THR A 173 3.46 -10.69 -2.46
C THR A 173 4.48 -11.32 -1.52
N ALA A 174 4.16 -11.40 -0.23
CA ALA A 174 5.03 -12.02 0.76
C ALA A 174 5.29 -13.50 0.42
N ARG A 175 4.24 -14.27 0.08
CA ARG A 175 4.35 -15.67 -0.36
C ARG A 175 5.24 -15.83 -1.59
N ASN A 176 5.01 -15.01 -2.62
CA ASN A 176 5.78 -15.05 -3.88
C ASN A 176 7.25 -14.67 -3.66
N SER A 177 7.52 -13.92 -2.60
CA SER A 177 8.88 -13.49 -2.21
C SER A 177 9.52 -14.40 -1.16
N GLY A 178 8.82 -15.43 -0.68
CA GLY A 178 9.31 -16.32 0.38
C GLY A 178 9.46 -15.64 1.74
N LEU A 179 8.66 -14.61 2.03
CA LEU A 179 8.74 -13.80 3.24
C LEU A 179 7.57 -14.09 4.20
N PRO A 180 7.78 -13.99 5.52
CA PRO A 180 6.69 -13.90 6.46
C PRO A 180 5.93 -12.57 6.27
N CYS A 181 4.61 -12.62 6.49
CA CYS A 181 3.75 -11.46 6.39
C CYS A 181 3.12 -11.14 7.75
N ALA A 182 3.33 -9.92 8.24
CA ALA A 182 2.56 -9.35 9.34
C ALA A 182 1.37 -8.58 8.78
N THR A 183 0.17 -9.13 8.91
CA THR A 183 -1.05 -8.52 8.38
C THR A 183 -1.60 -7.48 9.35
N VAL A 184 -1.94 -6.30 8.86
CA VAL A 184 -2.56 -5.23 9.64
C VAL A 184 -4.06 -5.14 9.36
N GLY A 185 -4.85 -4.87 10.41
CA GLY A 185 -6.31 -4.90 10.36
C GLY A 185 -6.97 -3.52 10.42
N TRP A 186 -6.19 -2.43 10.36
CA TRP A 186 -6.73 -1.05 10.31
C TRP A 186 -6.87 -0.49 8.89
N GLY A 187 -6.46 -1.27 7.87
CA GLY A 187 -6.42 -0.85 6.47
C GLY A 187 -7.75 -1.00 5.73
N PHE A 188 -7.65 -1.30 4.44
CA PHE A 188 -8.81 -1.29 3.54
C PHE A 188 -9.60 -2.60 3.54
N ARG A 189 -9.03 -3.72 3.98
CA ARG A 189 -9.71 -5.01 4.04
C ARG A 189 -10.29 -5.28 5.42
N THR A 190 -11.44 -5.93 5.43
CA THR A 190 -12.05 -6.46 6.65
C THR A 190 -11.26 -7.67 7.17
N GLU A 191 -11.37 -7.98 8.45
CA GLU A 191 -10.74 -9.16 9.02
C GLU A 191 -11.19 -10.44 8.32
N ALA A 192 -12.46 -10.55 7.93
CA ALA A 192 -12.99 -11.70 7.22
C ALA A 192 -12.32 -11.89 5.85
N GLU A 193 -12.11 -10.82 5.10
CA GLU A 193 -11.38 -10.84 3.82
C GLU A 193 -9.92 -11.27 4.01
N LEU A 194 -9.25 -10.72 5.02
CA LEU A 194 -7.86 -11.05 5.35
C LEU A 194 -7.72 -12.52 5.77
N ARG A 195 -8.62 -13.03 6.62
CA ARG A 195 -8.67 -14.45 7.01
C ARG A 195 -8.92 -15.35 5.80
N ALA A 196 -9.86 -14.99 4.94
CA ALA A 196 -10.13 -15.74 3.69
C ALA A 196 -8.91 -15.77 2.75
N ALA A 197 -8.11 -14.71 2.72
CA ALA A 197 -6.84 -14.65 1.98
C ALA A 197 -5.70 -15.44 2.65
N GLY A 198 -5.92 -15.96 3.86
CA GLY A 198 -4.97 -16.81 4.59
C GLY A 198 -4.10 -16.07 5.60
N ALA A 199 -4.52 -14.89 6.08
CA ALA A 199 -3.86 -14.23 7.20
C ALA A 199 -4.01 -15.06 8.47
N GLN A 200 -2.88 -15.43 9.08
CA GLN A 200 -2.87 -16.21 10.33
C GLN A 200 -2.98 -15.30 11.56
N THR A 201 -2.18 -14.23 11.57
CA THR A 201 -2.17 -13.23 12.64
C THR A 201 -2.52 -11.87 12.04
N ILE A 202 -3.46 -11.16 12.65
CA ILE A 202 -3.87 -9.81 12.25
C ILE A 202 -3.63 -8.88 13.43
N TYR A 203 -2.85 -7.82 13.20
CA TYR A 203 -2.55 -6.80 14.19
C TYR A 203 -3.54 -5.64 14.04
N HIS A 204 -4.30 -5.34 15.10
CA HIS A 204 -5.36 -4.32 15.07
C HIS A 204 -4.88 -2.91 15.46
N SER A 205 -3.63 -2.77 15.89
CA SER A 205 -3.05 -1.46 16.19
C SER A 205 -1.54 -1.43 15.91
N PRO A 206 -0.98 -0.25 15.56
CA PRO A 206 0.46 -0.06 15.44
C PRO A 206 1.22 -0.40 16.72
N GLU A 207 0.60 -0.18 17.90
CA GLU A 207 1.19 -0.54 19.19
C GLU A 207 1.37 -2.06 19.33
N ALA A 208 0.32 -2.85 19.02
CA ALA A 208 0.37 -4.31 19.09
C ALA A 208 1.40 -4.88 18.10
N LEU A 209 1.42 -4.36 16.87
CA LEU A 209 2.41 -4.70 15.87
C LEU A 209 3.84 -4.38 16.35
N GLY A 210 4.06 -3.18 16.89
CA GLY A 210 5.35 -2.74 17.41
C GLY A 210 5.89 -3.63 18.54
N LYS A 211 5.03 -4.04 19.47
CA LYS A 211 5.39 -5.00 20.51
C LYS A 211 5.86 -6.32 19.92
N ALA A 212 5.14 -6.86 18.94
CA ALA A 212 5.49 -8.13 18.30
C ALA A 212 6.80 -8.05 17.52
N LEU A 213 7.04 -6.97 16.78
CA LEU A 213 8.29 -6.74 16.03
C LEU A 213 9.49 -6.60 16.96
N LEU A 214 9.38 -5.78 18.02
CA LEU A 214 10.46 -5.52 18.96
C LEU A 214 10.84 -6.77 19.80
N ASN A 215 9.87 -7.62 20.11
CA ASN A 215 10.09 -8.85 20.86
C ASN A 215 10.48 -10.04 19.96
N GLY A 216 10.50 -9.87 18.63
CA GLY A 216 10.84 -10.95 17.69
C GLY A 216 9.80 -12.08 17.63
N SER A 217 8.54 -11.78 17.94
CA SER A 217 7.46 -12.79 17.94
C SER A 217 6.91 -13.12 16.55
N ILE A 218 7.33 -12.42 15.51
CA ILE A 218 6.92 -12.66 14.13
C ILE A 218 7.97 -13.56 13.47
N GLN A 219 7.56 -14.78 13.11
CA GLN A 219 8.41 -15.81 12.50
C GLN A 219 8.25 -15.85 10.98
#